data_1c6791eb8fbde1850741263e2e4b79b8
#
_entry.id   1c6791eb8fbde1850741263e2e4b79b8
#
_cell.length_a   1.000
_cell.length_b   1.000
_cell.length_c   1.000
_cell.angle_alpha   90.00
_cell.angle_beta   90.00
_cell.angle_gamma   90.00
#
_symmetry.space_group_name_H-M   'P 1'
#
loop_
_entity.id
_entity.type
_entity.pdbx_description
1 polymer ?
#
loop_
_entity_poly.entity_id
_entity_poly.type
_entity_poly.pdbx_seq_one_letter_code
_entity_poly.pdbx_strand_id
1 'polypeptide(L)'
;GLVGSEMCIRDRYRPYSFFKMIDINLLRADPEKVKNSLKIKNYDLDSDLFIEIDSNRKTLQTEVEDLKGLKNKLSKDFGELKRNNQDTSELSNQLDEIKKNLFEKEELLNKTLSQLNNFLLDIPNIPHQDVEAGDSEEDNKVIKTFGNVQKKDSIDHLEITSDIDTESAVKLSLI
;
A
#
# COMPACT_ATOMS: atom_id res chain seq x y z
N GLY A 1 37.76 23.18 22.87
CA GLY A 1 36.65 22.27 22.75
C GLY A 1 36.04 22.39 21.37
N LEU A 2 36.29 21.41 20.53
CA LEU A 2 35.59 21.26 19.26
C LEU A 2 34.25 20.60 19.57
N VAL A 3 33.17 21.37 19.50
CA VAL A 3 31.83 20.87 19.52
C VAL A 3 31.58 20.25 18.16
N GLY A 4 31.58 18.92 18.12
CA GLY A 4 31.20 18.17 16.94
C GLY A 4 29.73 18.48 16.59
N SER A 5 29.51 18.98 15.38
CA SER A 5 28.19 19.02 14.78
C SER A 5 27.73 17.59 14.57
N GLU A 6 26.98 17.08 15.52
CA GLU A 6 26.20 15.87 15.30
C GLU A 6 25.14 16.19 14.26
N MET A 7 25.49 15.95 13.02
CA MET A 7 24.54 15.87 11.93
C MET A 7 23.72 14.60 12.16
N CYS A 8 22.73 14.73 13.01
CA CYS A 8 21.71 13.69 13.19
C CYS A 8 20.94 13.55 11.88
N ILE A 9 21.51 12.86 10.92
CA ILE A 9 20.77 12.19 9.87
C ILE A 9 20.00 11.09 10.61
N ARG A 10 18.91 11.47 11.21
CA ARG A 10 17.89 10.53 11.63
C ARG A 10 17.20 10.09 10.36
N ASP A 11 17.89 9.30 9.55
CA ASP A 11 17.27 8.43 8.59
C ASP A 11 16.36 7.51 9.41
N ARG A 12 15.16 8.02 9.60
CA ARG A 12 14.08 7.22 10.09
C ARG A 12 13.89 6.16 9.02
N TYR A 13 14.57 5.01 9.20
CA TYR A 13 14.35 3.80 8.45
C TYR A 13 12.86 3.50 8.56
N ARG A 14 12.08 4.07 7.65
CA ARG A 14 10.73 3.61 7.42
C ARG A 14 10.92 2.23 6.81
N PRO A 15 10.53 1.15 7.51
CA PRO A 15 10.46 -0.14 6.86
C PRO A 15 9.65 0.13 5.60
N TYR A 16 10.11 -0.39 4.47
CA TYR A 16 9.48 -0.27 3.17
C TYR A 16 7.96 -0.32 3.32
N SER A 17 7.34 0.80 3.63
CA SER A 17 5.93 0.94 3.45
C SER A 17 5.78 0.86 1.94
N PHE A 18 5.24 -0.22 1.45
CA PHE A 18 4.82 -0.40 0.08
C PHE A 18 4.47 0.97 -0.47
N PHE A 19 5.17 1.40 -1.52
CA PHE A 19 4.90 2.66 -2.19
C PHE A 19 3.47 2.56 -2.70
N LYS A 20 2.53 2.99 -1.86
CA LYS A 20 1.17 3.22 -2.32
C LYS A 20 1.28 4.42 -3.24
N MET A 21 1.16 4.18 -4.53
CA MET A 21 1.20 5.24 -5.55
C MET A 21 0.19 6.33 -5.25
N ILE A 22 -0.95 5.99 -4.64
CA ILE A 22 -2.00 6.92 -4.25
C ILE A 22 -2.35 6.79 -2.76
N ASP A 23 -2.65 7.92 -2.10
CA ASP A 23 -3.15 7.88 -0.72
C ASP A 23 -4.61 7.41 -0.71
N ILE A 24 -4.86 6.28 -0.05
CA ILE A 24 -6.19 5.69 0.12
C ILE A 24 -7.18 6.66 0.80
N ASN A 25 -6.69 7.59 1.62
CA ASN A 25 -7.55 8.55 2.29
C ASN A 25 -8.14 9.57 1.29
N LEU A 26 -7.43 9.88 0.21
CA LEU A 26 -7.98 10.70 -0.88
C LEU A 26 -9.11 9.97 -1.60
N LEU A 27 -8.92 8.67 -1.89
CA LEU A 27 -9.95 7.83 -2.50
C LEU A 27 -11.20 7.70 -1.61
N ARG A 28 -11.01 7.59 -0.30
CA ARG A 28 -12.13 7.52 0.66
C ARG A 28 -12.89 8.83 0.82
N ALA A 29 -12.17 9.95 0.73
CA ALA A 29 -12.78 11.27 0.90
C ALA A 29 -13.61 11.68 -0.31
N ASP A 30 -13.08 11.49 -1.52
CA ASP A 30 -13.72 11.89 -2.77
C ASP A 30 -13.25 11.03 -3.95
N PRO A 31 -13.85 9.84 -4.15
CA PRO A 31 -13.48 8.94 -5.25
C PRO A 31 -13.66 9.57 -6.62
N GLU A 32 -14.72 10.38 -6.79
CA GLU A 32 -15.04 11.02 -8.07
C GLU A 32 -14.03 12.10 -8.45
N LYS A 33 -13.53 12.85 -7.49
CA LYS A 33 -12.46 13.83 -7.72
C LYS A 33 -11.19 13.14 -8.19
N VAL A 34 -10.83 12.02 -7.57
CA VAL A 34 -9.68 11.21 -7.96
C VAL A 34 -9.88 10.66 -9.37
N LYS A 35 -11.05 10.08 -9.67
CA LYS A 35 -11.42 9.58 -10.99
C LYS A 35 -11.25 10.66 -12.06
N ASN A 36 -11.76 11.87 -11.82
CA ASN A 36 -11.63 12.97 -12.75
C ASN A 36 -10.18 13.43 -12.95
N SER A 37 -9.36 13.42 -11.89
CA SER A 37 -7.93 13.75 -11.98
C SER A 37 -7.14 12.72 -12.80
N LEU A 38 -7.54 11.45 -12.76
CA LEU A 38 -6.89 10.36 -13.47
C LEU A 38 -7.28 10.30 -14.96
N LYS A 39 -8.40 10.90 -15.36
CA LYS A 39 -8.79 11.03 -16.78
C LYS A 39 -7.75 11.76 -17.60
N ILE A 40 -6.97 12.68 -17.00
CA ILE A 40 -5.86 13.36 -17.66
C ILE A 40 -4.80 12.36 -18.17
N LYS A 41 -4.69 11.21 -17.53
CA LYS A 41 -3.79 10.10 -17.90
C LYS A 41 -4.49 9.00 -18.70
N ASN A 42 -5.67 9.25 -19.22
CA ASN A 42 -6.50 8.25 -19.91
C ASN A 42 -6.77 7.00 -19.05
N TYR A 43 -6.78 7.16 -17.70
CA TYR A 43 -7.07 6.08 -16.77
C TYR A 43 -8.50 6.21 -16.24
N ASP A 44 -9.31 5.18 -16.47
CA ASP A 44 -10.68 5.11 -15.94
C ASP A 44 -10.68 4.33 -14.63
N LEU A 45 -10.84 5.06 -13.53
CA LEU A 45 -10.90 4.47 -12.19
C LEU A 45 -12.29 3.88 -11.94
N ASP A 46 -12.34 2.61 -11.58
CA ASP A 46 -13.56 1.96 -11.09
C ASP A 46 -13.79 2.33 -9.61
N SER A 47 -14.49 3.46 -9.41
CA SER A 47 -14.81 3.96 -8.08
C SER A 47 -15.80 3.06 -7.33
N ASP A 48 -16.71 2.39 -8.05
CA ASP A 48 -17.72 1.52 -7.45
C ASP A 48 -17.07 0.27 -6.87
N LEU A 49 -16.17 -0.35 -7.62
CA LEU A 49 -15.39 -1.49 -7.15
C LEU A 49 -14.54 -1.13 -5.92
N PHE A 50 -13.93 0.05 -5.90
CA PHE A 50 -13.19 0.51 -4.72
C PHE A 50 -14.08 0.62 -3.49
N ILE A 51 -15.26 1.24 -3.63
CA ILE A 51 -16.23 1.42 -2.54
C ILE A 51 -16.69 0.07 -2.01
N GLU A 52 -16.97 -0.89 -2.90
CA GLU A 52 -17.36 -2.25 -2.52
C GLU A 52 -16.25 -2.94 -1.71
N ILE A 53 -15.01 -2.96 -2.20
CA ILE A 53 -13.89 -3.59 -1.52
C ILE A 53 -13.63 -2.94 -0.15
N ASP A 54 -13.61 -1.60 -0.05
CA ASP A 54 -13.35 -0.89 1.22
C ASP A 54 -14.51 -1.06 2.22
N SER A 55 -15.76 -1.14 1.75
CA SER A 55 -16.92 -1.44 2.59
C SER A 55 -16.83 -2.86 3.17
N ASN A 56 -16.55 -3.85 2.32
CA ASN A 56 -16.38 -5.24 2.76
C ASN A 56 -15.23 -5.37 3.76
N ARG A 57 -14.11 -4.69 3.50
CA ARG A 57 -13.00 -4.63 4.45
C ARG A 57 -13.41 -4.07 5.81
N LYS A 58 -14.17 -2.96 5.84
CA LYS A 58 -14.64 -2.34 7.10
C LYS A 58 -15.52 -3.29 7.88
N THR A 59 -16.48 -3.93 7.21
CA THR A 59 -17.39 -4.88 7.84
C THR A 59 -16.63 -6.05 8.45
N LEU A 60 -15.75 -6.69 7.66
CA LEU A 60 -14.94 -7.81 8.13
C LEU A 60 -14.01 -7.42 9.29
N GLN A 61 -13.44 -6.23 9.24
CA GLN A 61 -12.59 -5.73 10.32
C GLN A 61 -13.37 -5.58 11.63
N THR A 62 -14.58 -5.01 11.58
CA THR A 62 -15.44 -4.87 12.76
C THR A 62 -15.84 -6.24 13.31
N GLU A 63 -16.24 -7.19 12.46
CA GLU A 63 -16.59 -8.54 12.87
C GLU A 63 -15.40 -9.27 13.55
N VAL A 64 -14.20 -9.12 13.00
CA VAL A 64 -12.98 -9.71 13.61
C VAL A 64 -12.68 -9.07 14.96
N GLU A 65 -12.82 -7.76 15.08
CA GLU A 65 -12.60 -7.03 16.35
C GLU A 65 -13.63 -7.46 17.42
N ASP A 66 -14.89 -7.60 17.06
CA ASP A 66 -15.97 -8.06 17.93
C ASP A 66 -15.73 -9.51 18.41
N LEU A 67 -15.37 -10.41 17.49
CA LEU A 67 -15.03 -11.79 17.83
C LEU A 67 -13.81 -11.88 18.75
N LYS A 68 -12.79 -11.04 18.54
CA LYS A 68 -11.63 -10.94 19.44
C LYS A 68 -12.04 -10.45 20.82
N GLY A 69 -12.91 -9.45 20.89
CA GLY A 69 -13.47 -8.94 22.15
C GLY A 69 -14.23 -10.02 22.90
N LEU A 70 -15.12 -10.75 22.20
CA LEU A 70 -15.91 -11.85 22.77
C LEU A 70 -15.02 -13.00 23.26
N LYS A 71 -14.05 -13.43 22.44
CA LYS A 71 -13.04 -14.43 22.82
C LYS A 71 -12.31 -14.05 24.10
N ASN A 72 -11.87 -12.80 24.20
CA ASN A 72 -11.16 -12.32 25.39
C ASN A 72 -12.03 -12.35 26.64
N LYS A 73 -13.31 -11.96 26.53
CA LYS A 73 -14.28 -12.00 27.62
C LYS A 73 -14.50 -13.44 28.09
N LEU A 74 -14.87 -14.34 27.16
CA LEU A 74 -15.11 -15.75 27.50
C LEU A 74 -13.87 -16.46 28.05
N SER A 75 -12.68 -16.07 27.59
CA SER A 75 -11.42 -16.61 28.13
C SER A 75 -11.18 -16.21 29.59
N LYS A 76 -11.60 -15.01 29.98
CA LYS A 76 -11.55 -14.58 31.40
C LYS A 76 -12.55 -15.36 32.23
N ASP A 77 -13.79 -15.46 31.78
CA ASP A 77 -14.87 -16.20 32.46
C ASP A 77 -14.48 -17.69 32.62
N PHE A 78 -13.89 -18.29 31.58
CA PHE A 78 -13.35 -19.65 31.63
C PHE A 78 -12.25 -19.79 32.69
N GLY A 79 -11.34 -18.81 32.78
CA GLY A 79 -10.29 -18.80 33.80
C GLY A 79 -10.83 -18.70 35.22
N GLU A 80 -11.91 -17.94 35.46
CA GLU A 80 -12.57 -17.78 36.73
C GLU A 80 -13.32 -19.07 37.16
N LEU A 81 -14.11 -19.66 36.25
CA LEU A 81 -14.80 -20.93 36.52
C LEU A 81 -13.83 -22.05 36.84
N LYS A 82 -12.72 -22.13 36.09
CA LYS A 82 -11.67 -23.14 36.33
C LYS A 82 -11.02 -23.01 37.70
N ARG A 83 -10.79 -21.78 38.19
CA ARG A 83 -10.27 -21.53 39.54
C ARG A 83 -11.24 -21.96 40.60
N ASN A 84 -12.52 -21.82 40.34
CA ASN A 84 -13.59 -22.19 41.26
C ASN A 84 -13.98 -23.69 41.17
N ASN A 85 -13.25 -24.51 40.41
CA ASN A 85 -13.55 -25.94 40.16
C ASN A 85 -14.98 -26.17 39.61
N GLN A 86 -15.52 -25.23 38.83
CA GLN A 86 -16.82 -25.34 38.21
C GLN A 86 -16.70 -26.00 36.84
N ASP A 87 -17.79 -26.54 36.32
CA ASP A 87 -17.82 -27.12 34.97
C ASP A 87 -17.59 -26.04 33.90
N THR A 88 -16.63 -26.29 33.03
CA THR A 88 -16.21 -25.38 31.96
C THR A 88 -16.47 -25.93 30.55
N SER A 89 -17.15 -27.07 30.45
CA SER A 89 -17.35 -27.81 29.20
C SER A 89 -18.09 -26.97 28.15
N GLU A 90 -19.15 -26.30 28.57
CA GLU A 90 -19.97 -25.47 27.68
C GLU A 90 -19.17 -24.23 27.17
N LEU A 91 -18.44 -23.55 28.08
CA LEU A 91 -17.60 -22.42 27.69
C LEU A 91 -16.45 -22.84 26.79
N SER A 92 -15.89 -24.02 26.99
CA SER A 92 -14.86 -24.57 26.10
C SER A 92 -15.36 -24.73 24.67
N ASN A 93 -16.55 -25.29 24.50
CA ASN A 93 -17.18 -25.46 23.20
C ASN A 93 -17.46 -24.13 22.51
N GLN A 94 -17.98 -23.14 23.26
CA GLN A 94 -18.19 -21.79 22.74
C GLN A 94 -16.88 -21.11 22.31
N LEU A 95 -15.82 -21.26 23.10
CA LEU A 95 -14.49 -20.71 22.76
C LEU A 95 -13.92 -21.34 21.48
N ASP A 96 -14.12 -22.63 21.27
CA ASP A 96 -13.61 -23.31 20.08
C ASP A 96 -14.42 -22.93 18.82
N GLU A 97 -15.72 -22.72 18.96
CA GLU A 97 -16.55 -22.19 17.87
C GLU A 97 -16.13 -20.76 17.49
N ILE A 98 -15.91 -19.89 18.51
CA ILE A 98 -15.44 -18.52 18.24
C ILE A 98 -14.05 -18.50 17.61
N LYS A 99 -13.14 -19.37 18.03
CA LYS A 99 -11.82 -19.48 17.40
C LYS A 99 -11.92 -19.87 15.93
N LYS A 100 -12.81 -20.80 15.59
CA LYS A 100 -13.05 -21.23 14.22
C LYS A 100 -13.60 -20.08 13.40
N ASN A 101 -14.65 -19.42 13.87
CA ASN A 101 -15.26 -18.27 13.20
C ASN A 101 -14.26 -17.12 13.02
N LEU A 102 -13.44 -16.86 14.05
CA LEU A 102 -12.39 -15.85 14.00
C LEU A 102 -11.36 -16.16 12.90
N PHE A 103 -10.91 -17.40 12.82
CA PHE A 103 -9.96 -17.83 11.80
C PHE A 103 -10.51 -17.63 10.38
N GLU A 104 -11.77 -18.07 10.15
CA GLU A 104 -12.43 -17.90 8.85
C GLU A 104 -12.58 -16.41 8.46
N LYS A 105 -12.96 -15.56 9.43
CA LYS A 105 -13.10 -14.11 9.18
C LYS A 105 -11.76 -13.41 8.97
N GLU A 106 -10.72 -13.81 9.66
CA GLU A 106 -9.35 -13.29 9.45
C GLU A 106 -8.81 -13.68 8.07
N GLU A 107 -9.08 -14.90 7.59
CA GLU A 107 -8.71 -15.28 6.22
C GLU A 107 -9.43 -14.45 5.16
N LEU A 108 -10.75 -14.22 5.34
CA LEU A 108 -11.53 -13.38 4.43
C LEU A 108 -11.01 -11.93 4.46
N LEU A 109 -10.73 -11.39 5.63
CA LEU A 109 -10.16 -10.05 5.78
C LEU A 109 -8.80 -9.94 5.05
N ASN A 110 -7.93 -10.92 5.21
CA ASN A 110 -6.62 -10.94 4.54
C ASN A 110 -6.76 -11.00 3.01
N LYS A 111 -7.71 -11.77 2.49
CA LYS A 111 -8.02 -11.81 1.05
C LYS A 111 -8.50 -10.44 0.56
N THR A 112 -9.43 -9.82 1.28
CA THR A 112 -9.96 -8.49 0.93
C THR A 112 -8.88 -7.41 1.00
N LEU A 113 -7.97 -7.47 2.00
CA LEU A 113 -6.83 -6.56 2.09
C LEU A 113 -5.86 -6.73 0.90
N SER A 114 -5.64 -7.97 0.47
CA SER A 114 -4.81 -8.25 -0.71
C SER A 114 -5.45 -7.71 -2.00
N GLN A 115 -6.76 -7.88 -2.15
CA GLN A 115 -7.52 -7.31 -3.27
C GLN A 115 -7.43 -5.78 -3.29
N LEU A 116 -7.65 -5.15 -2.13
CA LEU A 116 -7.53 -3.70 -1.99
C LEU A 116 -6.11 -3.20 -2.34
N ASN A 117 -5.10 -3.91 -1.87
CA ASN A 117 -3.72 -3.55 -2.15
C ASN A 117 -3.38 -3.66 -3.64
N ASN A 118 -3.80 -4.74 -4.30
CA ASN A 118 -3.61 -4.91 -5.74
C ASN A 118 -4.34 -3.81 -6.52
N PHE A 119 -5.58 -3.52 -6.16
CA PHE A 119 -6.34 -2.43 -6.76
C PHE A 119 -5.60 -1.08 -6.64
N LEU A 120 -5.02 -0.77 -5.47
CA LEU A 120 -4.27 0.46 -5.26
C LEU A 120 -2.93 0.52 -6.01
N LEU A 121 -2.31 -0.63 -6.28
CA LEU A 121 -1.07 -0.71 -7.05
C LEU A 121 -1.28 -0.45 -8.54
N ASP A 122 -2.46 -0.76 -9.07
CA ASP A 122 -2.82 -0.53 -10.47
C ASP A 122 -3.15 0.94 -10.77
N ILE A 123 -3.43 1.74 -9.73
CA ILE A 123 -3.79 3.15 -9.91
C ILE A 123 -2.52 4.00 -10.10
N PRO A 124 -2.42 4.75 -11.21
CA PRO A 124 -1.31 5.66 -11.43
C PRO A 124 -1.37 6.87 -10.48
N ASN A 125 -0.23 7.55 -10.28
CA ASN A 125 -0.19 8.77 -9.48
C ASN A 125 -1.08 9.87 -10.05
N ILE A 126 -1.73 10.63 -9.17
CA ILE A 126 -2.48 11.83 -9.55
C ILE A 126 -1.49 12.85 -10.14
N PRO A 127 -1.74 13.36 -11.35
CA PRO A 127 -0.91 14.39 -11.94
C PRO A 127 -1.04 15.71 -11.17
N HIS A 128 -0.01 16.55 -11.23
CA HIS A 128 -0.08 17.91 -10.68
C HIS A 128 -1.12 18.73 -11.47
N GLN A 129 -1.70 19.73 -10.83
CA GLN A 129 -2.76 20.57 -11.45
C GLN A 129 -2.30 21.31 -12.71
N ASP A 130 -1.00 21.57 -12.83
CA ASP A 130 -0.43 22.27 -13.99
C ASP A 130 -0.16 21.33 -15.19
N VAL A 131 -0.42 20.01 -15.03
CA VAL A 131 -0.25 19.05 -16.13
C VAL A 131 -1.51 19.05 -16.97
N GLU A 132 -1.37 19.45 -18.23
CA GLU A 132 -2.43 19.42 -19.22
C GLU A 132 -2.62 18.00 -19.75
N ALA A 133 -3.84 17.68 -20.17
CA ALA A 133 -4.11 16.39 -20.82
C ALA A 133 -3.43 16.37 -22.20
N GLY A 134 -2.78 15.27 -22.53
CA GLY A 134 -2.13 15.09 -23.83
C GLY A 134 -2.01 13.62 -24.20
N ASP A 135 -2.03 13.33 -25.47
CA ASP A 135 -1.94 11.97 -26.00
C ASP A 135 -0.51 11.64 -26.51
N SER A 136 0.33 12.65 -26.69
CA SER A 136 1.67 12.50 -27.25
C SER A 136 2.70 13.44 -26.59
N GLU A 137 3.98 13.24 -26.89
CA GLU A 137 5.07 14.12 -26.46
C GLU A 137 4.93 15.55 -27.01
N GLU A 138 4.24 15.73 -28.10
CA GLU A 138 4.03 17.05 -28.74
C GLU A 138 3.12 17.95 -27.91
N ASP A 139 2.26 17.34 -27.09
CA ASP A 139 1.36 18.05 -26.18
C ASP A 139 2.06 18.55 -24.92
N ASN A 140 3.33 18.17 -24.70
CA ASN A 140 4.10 18.57 -23.54
C ASN A 140 4.41 20.06 -23.53
N LYS A 141 3.98 20.74 -22.47
CA LYS A 141 4.27 22.16 -22.26
C LYS A 141 5.67 22.37 -21.67
N VAL A 142 6.51 23.11 -22.38
CA VAL A 142 7.82 23.50 -21.88
C VAL A 142 7.66 24.52 -20.75
N ILE A 143 7.88 24.11 -19.50
CA ILE A 143 7.75 24.98 -18.31
C ILE A 143 8.98 25.88 -18.19
N LYS A 144 10.19 25.37 -18.48
CA LYS A 144 11.43 26.10 -18.33
C LYS A 144 12.50 25.54 -19.25
N THR A 145 13.19 26.43 -19.95
CA THR A 145 14.40 26.10 -20.71
C THR A 145 15.60 26.62 -19.96
N PHE A 146 16.62 25.78 -19.76
CA PHE A 146 17.85 26.14 -19.09
C PHE A 146 19.07 25.78 -19.95
N GLY A 147 19.93 26.76 -20.21
CA GLY A 147 21.14 26.59 -21.01
C GLY A 147 20.89 26.48 -22.51
N ASN A 148 21.97 26.45 -23.28
CA ASN A 148 21.93 26.17 -24.72
C ASN A 148 22.21 24.68 -24.91
N VAL A 149 21.19 23.92 -25.26
CA VAL A 149 21.35 22.52 -25.64
C VAL A 149 21.98 22.49 -27.05
N GLN A 150 23.30 22.31 -27.10
CA GLN A 150 23.94 21.96 -28.36
C GLN A 150 23.56 20.51 -28.66
N LYS A 151 22.89 20.28 -29.79
CA LYS A 151 22.75 18.93 -30.36
C LYS A 151 24.17 18.47 -30.74
N LYS A 152 24.86 17.83 -29.78
CA LYS A 152 26.01 16.99 -30.14
C LYS A 152 25.42 15.68 -30.62
N ASP A 153 26.01 15.12 -31.68
CA ASP A 153 25.80 13.70 -31.99
C ASP A 153 26.27 12.90 -30.77
N SER A 154 25.33 12.64 -29.85
CA SER A 154 25.62 11.88 -28.64
C SER A 154 25.53 10.42 -28.98
N ILE A 155 26.60 9.72 -28.75
CA ILE A 155 26.65 8.26 -28.80
C ILE A 155 25.58 7.72 -27.82
N ASP A 156 24.75 6.78 -28.27
CA ASP A 156 23.72 6.17 -27.42
C ASP A 156 24.40 5.48 -26.22
N HIS A 157 23.71 5.48 -25.09
CA HIS A 157 24.21 4.82 -23.86
C HIS A 157 24.51 3.31 -24.09
N LEU A 158 23.82 2.66 -25.02
CA LEU A 158 24.09 1.29 -25.42
C LEU A 158 25.41 1.15 -26.16
N GLU A 159 25.81 2.14 -26.98
CA GLU A 159 27.11 2.15 -27.64
C GLU A 159 28.25 2.46 -26.64
N ILE A 160 27.99 3.33 -25.65
CA ILE A 160 28.97 3.62 -24.58
C ILE A 160 29.22 2.38 -23.70
N THR A 161 28.20 1.54 -23.51
CA THR A 161 28.29 0.33 -22.69
C THR A 161 28.69 -0.92 -23.48
N SER A 162 28.85 -0.83 -24.79
CA SER A 162 29.24 -1.99 -25.64
C SER A 162 30.57 -2.63 -25.24
N ASP A 163 31.49 -1.82 -24.67
CA ASP A 163 32.79 -2.31 -24.20
C ASP A 163 32.78 -2.77 -22.74
N ILE A 164 31.64 -2.63 -22.05
CA ILE A 164 31.49 -3.13 -20.68
C ILE A 164 30.99 -4.57 -20.76
N ASP A 165 31.87 -5.49 -20.37
CA ASP A 165 31.51 -6.89 -20.24
C ASP A 165 30.29 -7.08 -19.35
N THR A 166 29.18 -7.50 -19.96
CA THR A 166 27.89 -7.66 -19.29
C THR A 166 27.95 -8.66 -18.12
N GLU A 167 28.89 -9.63 -18.14
CA GLU A 167 29.13 -10.53 -17.02
C GLU A 167 29.67 -9.81 -15.78
N SER A 168 30.51 -8.79 -15.97
CA SER A 168 31.04 -7.99 -14.88
C SER A 168 29.99 -7.07 -14.25
N ALA A 169 29.05 -6.56 -15.04
CA ALA A 169 27.94 -5.73 -14.56
C ALA A 169 26.94 -6.54 -13.71
N VAL A 170 26.65 -7.79 -14.10
CA VAL A 170 25.77 -8.69 -13.33
C VAL A 170 26.40 -9.08 -11.98
N LYS A 171 27.72 -9.29 -11.91
CA LYS A 171 28.40 -9.59 -10.65
C LYS A 171 28.38 -8.43 -9.65
N LEU A 172 28.40 -7.19 -10.12
CA LEU A 172 28.31 -5.99 -9.27
C LEU A 172 26.91 -5.75 -8.70
N SER A 173 25.86 -6.27 -9.34
CA SER A 173 24.48 -6.15 -8.86
C SER A 173 24.08 -7.22 -7.82
N LEU A 174 24.96 -8.18 -7.53
CA LEU A 174 24.74 -9.28 -6.58
C LEU A 174 25.51 -9.12 -5.26
N ILE A 175 26.19 -8.01 -5.06
CA ILE A 175 26.83 -7.60 -3.80
C ILE A 175 26.02 -6.52 -3.13
#